data_15327d7d0da9c2c3c9160733c8d75d5b
#
_entry.id   15327d7d0da9c2c3c9160733c8d75d5b
#
_cell.length_a   1.000
_cell.length_b   1.000
_cell.length_c   1.000
_cell.angle_alpha   90.00
_cell.angle_beta   90.00
_cell.angle_gamma   90.00
#
_symmetry.space_group_name_H-M   'P 1'
#
loop_
_entity.id
_entity.type
_entity.pdbx_description
1 polymer ?
#
loop_
_entity_poly.entity_id
_entity_poly.type
_entity_poly.pdbx_seq_one_letter_code
_entity_poly.pdbx_strand_id
1 'polypeptide(L)'
;MAHQYSDVDHYILFPRAFISFQNSDVEGALDHVINSFTRPEQVTAIVVFLSFILGEMILSTRNQMKLYENRDTFNNMMLGFFTFVTIALLKGTIFLSFDFVQLNWGLFEIDMKNPLMWIILLIINDLMFYLFHWLAHNSRFFWALHSAHHNSRYYNFTVAIRGNFLLQLFKFPVWIVMPLLGFPAWAILLTDSIVYFYQFWVHTNLIGSLGPLEYILQTPRNHRVHHSENAHELDKNLGGIFIVWDRLFGTFTEVDHEIAYGIPNNLDKQDVWHVAMHEFKDIWHDLMQSRNPKMMWNSVFGYPPYRKFN
;
A
#
# COMPACT_ATOMS: atom_id res chain seq x y z
N MET A 1 -11.59 -33.83 -7.13
CA MET A 1 -11.14 -32.44 -6.88
C MET A 1 -10.33 -32.26 -5.60
N ALA A 2 -10.09 -33.30 -4.80
CA ALA A 2 -9.30 -33.19 -3.54
C ALA A 2 -7.78 -33.45 -3.71
N HIS A 3 -7.31 -33.82 -4.91
CA HIS A 3 -5.92 -34.25 -5.13
C HIS A 3 -4.94 -33.15 -5.57
N GLN A 4 -5.41 -31.92 -5.81
CA GLN A 4 -4.56 -30.84 -6.35
C GLN A 4 -3.78 -30.05 -5.28
N TYR A 5 -4.07 -30.30 -3.99
CA TYR A 5 -3.48 -29.52 -2.89
C TYR A 5 -2.40 -30.24 -2.08
N SER A 6 -2.14 -31.57 -2.34
CA SER A 6 -1.23 -32.38 -1.52
C SER A 6 0.26 -32.00 -1.64
N ASP A 7 0.69 -31.43 -2.76
CA ASP A 7 2.11 -31.10 -3.00
C ASP A 7 2.49 -29.65 -2.67
N VAL A 8 1.52 -28.83 -2.30
CA VAL A 8 1.70 -27.38 -2.02
C VAL A 8 1.85 -27.13 -0.52
N ASP A 9 1.57 -28.13 0.33
CA ASP A 9 1.57 -28.03 1.79
C ASP A 9 2.91 -27.60 2.44
N HIS A 10 4.02 -27.67 1.71
CA HIS A 10 5.34 -27.31 2.23
C HIS A 10 5.77 -25.87 1.95
N TYR A 11 5.08 -25.14 1.06
CA TYR A 11 5.51 -23.79 0.62
C TYR A 11 4.51 -22.68 0.92
N ILE A 12 3.34 -22.99 1.52
CA ILE A 12 2.30 -21.99 1.72
C ILE A 12 2.19 -21.61 3.20
N LEU A 13 2.41 -20.35 3.48
CA LEU A 13 2.20 -19.68 4.76
C LEU A 13 0.74 -19.74 5.29
N PHE A 14 -0.18 -20.49 4.63
CA PHE A 14 -1.62 -20.30 4.78
C PHE A 14 -2.53 -21.54 5.00
N PRO A 15 -2.20 -22.81 4.80
CA PRO A 15 -3.23 -23.84 4.63
C PRO A 15 -3.91 -24.34 5.90
N ARG A 16 -3.24 -24.40 7.05
CA ARG A 16 -3.83 -24.99 8.27
C ARG A 16 -4.77 -24.07 9.06
N ALA A 17 -4.65 -22.79 8.87
CA ALA A 17 -5.44 -21.79 9.54
C ALA A 17 -6.93 -21.81 9.18
N PHE A 18 -7.24 -22.33 8.05
CA PHE A 18 -8.56 -22.22 7.44
C PHE A 18 -9.53 -23.30 7.84
N ILE A 19 -9.03 -24.50 8.13
CA ILE A 19 -9.87 -25.62 8.59
C ILE A 19 -10.46 -25.35 9.98
N SER A 20 -9.78 -24.55 10.83
CA SER A 20 -10.29 -24.16 12.15
C SER A 20 -11.40 -23.09 12.10
N PHE A 21 -11.48 -22.31 11.04
CA PHE A 21 -12.52 -21.27 10.89
C PHE A 21 -13.93 -21.84 10.63
N GLN A 22 -14.03 -23.08 10.14
CA GLN A 22 -15.33 -23.74 9.94
C GLN A 22 -16.04 -24.13 11.24
N ASN A 23 -15.34 -24.13 12.37
CA ASN A 23 -15.88 -24.57 13.65
C ASN A 23 -16.17 -23.43 14.66
N SER A 24 -16.40 -22.20 14.21
CA SER A 24 -16.84 -21.03 15.03
C SER A 24 -16.12 -20.88 16.39
N ASP A 25 -14.83 -21.23 16.46
CA ASP A 25 -14.02 -21.15 17.67
C ASP A 25 -13.23 -19.85 17.68
N VAL A 26 -13.68 -18.89 18.50
CA VAL A 26 -13.04 -17.57 18.67
C VAL A 26 -11.64 -17.73 19.27
N GLU A 27 -11.40 -18.73 20.13
CA GLU A 27 -10.06 -19.01 20.67
C GLU A 27 -9.12 -19.49 19.58
N GLY A 28 -9.55 -20.39 18.69
CA GLY A 28 -8.75 -20.82 17.54
C GLY A 28 -8.42 -19.70 16.56
N ALA A 29 -9.35 -18.75 16.36
CA ALA A 29 -9.10 -17.56 15.55
C ALA A 29 -8.06 -16.62 16.21
N LEU A 30 -8.15 -16.42 17.53
CA LEU A 30 -7.21 -15.62 18.29
C LEU A 30 -5.82 -16.25 18.32
N ASP A 31 -5.74 -17.55 18.60
CA ASP A 31 -4.48 -18.31 18.53
C ASP A 31 -3.86 -18.27 17.14
N HIS A 32 -4.67 -18.30 16.10
CA HIS A 32 -4.19 -18.16 14.73
C HIS A 32 -3.59 -16.78 14.46
N VAL A 33 -4.25 -15.71 14.91
CA VAL A 33 -3.72 -14.34 14.81
C VAL A 33 -2.39 -14.25 15.58
N ILE A 34 -2.35 -14.71 16.85
CA ILE A 34 -1.15 -14.69 17.68
C ILE A 34 -0.02 -15.51 17.04
N ASN A 35 -0.31 -16.72 16.58
CA ASN A 35 0.68 -17.56 15.90
C ASN A 35 1.16 -16.97 14.57
N SER A 36 0.33 -16.16 13.88
CA SER A 36 0.75 -15.41 12.71
C SER A 36 1.83 -14.36 13.03
N PHE A 37 1.82 -13.76 14.22
CA PHE A 37 2.84 -12.80 14.66
C PHE A 37 4.16 -13.46 15.10
N THR A 38 4.14 -14.73 15.47
CA THR A 38 5.30 -15.43 16.03
C THR A 38 6.00 -16.38 15.04
N ARG A 39 5.54 -16.47 13.80
CA ARG A 39 6.19 -17.28 12.77
C ARG A 39 7.59 -16.75 12.44
N PRO A 40 8.61 -17.63 12.35
CA PRO A 40 9.99 -17.22 12.12
C PRO A 40 10.17 -16.30 10.91
N GLU A 41 9.47 -16.54 9.82
CA GLU A 41 9.55 -15.74 8.60
C GLU A 41 8.95 -14.33 8.78
N GLN A 42 7.88 -14.18 9.57
CA GLN A 42 7.31 -12.87 9.88
C GLN A 42 8.15 -12.09 10.87
N VAL A 43 8.65 -12.78 11.90
CA VAL A 43 9.63 -12.18 12.83
C VAL A 43 10.87 -11.73 12.07
N THR A 44 11.38 -12.55 11.15
CA THR A 44 12.52 -12.19 10.29
C THR A 44 12.21 -10.95 9.45
N ALA A 45 11.05 -10.90 8.80
CA ALA A 45 10.65 -9.73 8.02
C ALA A 45 10.59 -8.47 8.88
N ILE A 46 9.96 -8.51 10.05
CA ILE A 46 9.89 -7.40 11.00
C ILE A 46 11.31 -6.95 11.42
N VAL A 47 12.19 -7.89 11.77
CA VAL A 47 13.58 -7.59 12.14
C VAL A 47 14.34 -6.93 11.00
N VAL A 48 14.16 -7.40 9.76
CA VAL A 48 14.77 -6.81 8.57
C VAL A 48 14.27 -5.37 8.38
N PHE A 49 12.96 -5.12 8.40
CA PHE A 49 12.41 -3.76 8.27
C PHE A 49 12.91 -2.83 9.38
N LEU A 50 12.89 -3.26 10.64
CA LEU A 50 13.38 -2.47 11.75
C LEU A 50 14.88 -2.21 11.63
N SER A 51 15.66 -3.15 11.10
CA SER A 51 17.10 -2.97 10.87
C SER A 51 17.38 -1.90 9.80
N PHE A 52 16.58 -1.84 8.72
CA PHE A 52 16.67 -0.77 7.71
C PHE A 52 16.32 0.59 8.32
N ILE A 53 15.22 0.68 9.07
CA ILE A 53 14.82 1.92 9.77
C ILE A 53 15.92 2.39 10.73
N LEU A 54 16.42 1.50 11.58
CA LEU A 54 17.49 1.82 12.53
C LEU A 54 18.78 2.23 11.82
N GLY A 55 19.15 1.53 10.74
CA GLY A 55 20.32 1.88 9.93
C GLY A 55 20.19 3.28 9.31
N GLU A 56 19.03 3.62 8.75
CA GLU A 56 18.77 4.96 8.22
C GLU A 56 18.79 6.04 9.32
N MET A 57 18.19 5.77 10.49
CA MET A 57 18.23 6.69 11.64
C MET A 57 19.68 6.98 12.10
N ILE A 58 20.52 5.94 12.18
CA ILE A 58 21.93 6.08 12.54
C ILE A 58 22.68 6.92 11.50
N LEU A 59 22.48 6.63 10.21
CA LEU A 59 23.12 7.37 9.12
C LEU A 59 22.62 8.82 9.05
N SER A 60 21.32 9.05 9.22
CA SER A 60 20.74 10.39 9.29
C SER A 60 21.34 11.22 10.41
N THR A 61 21.48 10.62 11.61
CA THR A 61 22.06 11.29 12.77
C THR A 61 23.56 11.59 12.57
N ARG A 62 24.32 10.62 12.07
CA ARG A 62 25.77 10.78 11.79
C ARG A 62 26.05 11.86 10.74
N ASN A 63 25.20 11.91 9.71
CA ASN A 63 25.34 12.85 8.61
C ASN A 63 24.58 14.18 8.83
N GLN A 64 23.96 14.38 10.00
CA GLN A 64 23.17 15.57 10.35
C GLN A 64 22.02 15.89 9.38
N MET A 65 21.43 14.86 8.75
CA MET A 65 20.42 15.03 7.69
C MET A 65 19.02 15.38 8.23
N LYS A 66 18.75 15.19 9.52
CA LYS A 66 17.44 15.49 10.16
C LYS A 66 16.24 14.82 9.48
N LEU A 67 16.40 13.58 9.01
CA LEU A 67 15.34 12.86 8.31
C LEU A 67 14.20 12.40 9.23
N TYR A 68 14.42 12.37 10.54
CA TYR A 68 13.50 11.87 11.55
C TYR A 68 13.13 12.94 12.57
N GLU A 69 11.85 12.98 12.92
CA GLU A 69 11.31 13.72 14.05
C GLU A 69 10.52 12.75 14.94
N ASN A 70 10.68 12.84 16.24
CA ASN A 70 10.20 11.83 17.19
C ASN A 70 8.68 11.62 17.13
N ARG A 71 7.90 12.69 17.07
CA ARG A 71 6.43 12.62 17.03
C ARG A 71 5.94 12.06 15.69
N ASP A 72 6.52 12.50 14.57
CA ASP A 72 6.18 11.99 13.26
C ASP A 72 6.53 10.51 13.15
N THR A 73 7.75 10.12 13.58
CA THR A 73 8.19 8.72 13.62
C THR A 73 7.25 7.85 14.47
N PHE A 74 6.85 8.32 15.66
CA PHE A 74 5.90 7.62 16.51
C PHE A 74 4.54 7.43 15.79
N ASN A 75 4.02 8.47 15.15
CA ASN A 75 2.77 8.39 14.41
C ASN A 75 2.86 7.41 13.24
N ASN A 76 3.99 7.41 12.50
CA ASN A 76 4.24 6.47 11.41
C ASN A 76 4.20 5.02 11.90
N MET A 77 4.89 4.74 13.00
CA MET A 77 4.92 3.41 13.62
C MET A 77 3.53 2.97 14.11
N MET A 78 2.77 3.87 14.73
CA MET A 78 1.41 3.57 15.21
C MET A 78 0.43 3.32 14.05
N LEU A 79 0.45 4.13 13.01
CA LEU A 79 -0.37 3.91 11.80
C LEU A 79 0.02 2.59 11.13
N GLY A 80 1.32 2.30 11.01
CA GLY A 80 1.84 1.02 10.51
C GLY A 80 1.36 -0.16 11.34
N PHE A 81 1.38 -0.05 12.67
CA PHE A 81 0.87 -1.09 13.57
C PHE A 81 -0.63 -1.36 13.34
N PHE A 82 -1.48 -0.32 13.29
CA PHE A 82 -2.91 -0.51 13.03
C PHE A 82 -3.17 -1.08 11.63
N THR A 83 -2.41 -0.64 10.62
CA THR A 83 -2.49 -1.21 9.26
C THR A 83 -2.12 -2.69 9.27
N PHE A 84 -1.04 -3.07 9.96
CA PHE A 84 -0.61 -4.46 10.08
C PHE A 84 -1.66 -5.33 10.79
N VAL A 85 -2.26 -4.85 11.89
CA VAL A 85 -3.37 -5.54 12.58
C VAL A 85 -4.54 -5.76 11.62
N THR A 86 -4.93 -4.74 10.87
CA THR A 86 -6.02 -4.84 9.89
C THR A 86 -5.70 -5.88 8.80
N ILE A 87 -4.48 -5.87 8.26
CA ILE A 87 -4.03 -6.89 7.29
C ILE A 87 -4.12 -8.29 7.90
N ALA A 88 -3.62 -8.48 9.12
CA ALA A 88 -3.65 -9.78 9.80
C ALA A 88 -5.07 -10.31 9.99
N LEU A 89 -6.02 -9.44 10.35
CA LEU A 89 -7.43 -9.79 10.52
C LEU A 89 -8.13 -10.11 9.19
N LEU A 90 -7.80 -9.39 8.12
CA LEU A 90 -8.47 -9.53 6.82
C LEU A 90 -7.86 -10.61 5.93
N LYS A 91 -6.61 -11.01 6.18
CA LYS A 91 -5.83 -11.88 5.30
C LYS A 91 -6.53 -13.18 4.93
N GLY A 92 -7.16 -13.85 5.91
CA GLY A 92 -7.93 -15.08 5.68
C GLY A 92 -9.13 -14.83 4.77
N THR A 93 -9.90 -13.77 5.04
CA THR A 93 -11.08 -13.39 4.24
C THR A 93 -10.69 -13.05 2.81
N ILE A 94 -9.59 -12.31 2.62
CA ILE A 94 -9.06 -11.94 1.30
C ILE A 94 -8.66 -13.20 0.53
N PHE A 95 -7.88 -14.08 1.16
CA PHE A 95 -7.46 -15.34 0.55
C PHE A 95 -8.64 -16.14 0.03
N LEU A 96 -9.66 -16.36 0.89
CA LEU A 96 -10.85 -17.14 0.50
C LEU A 96 -11.66 -16.49 -0.58
N SER A 97 -11.81 -15.19 -0.53
CA SER A 97 -12.56 -14.49 -1.55
C SER A 97 -11.87 -14.62 -2.90
N PHE A 98 -10.53 -14.52 -2.94
CA PHE A 98 -9.77 -14.75 -4.17
C PHE A 98 -9.86 -16.20 -4.65
N ASP A 99 -9.72 -17.15 -3.73
CA ASP A 99 -9.82 -18.57 -4.04
C ASP A 99 -11.23 -18.90 -4.57
N PHE A 100 -12.28 -18.41 -3.89
CA PHE A 100 -13.65 -18.55 -4.34
C PHE A 100 -13.90 -17.99 -5.75
N VAL A 101 -13.38 -16.79 -6.04
CA VAL A 101 -13.51 -16.17 -7.35
C VAL A 101 -12.76 -16.97 -8.42
N GLN A 102 -11.53 -17.37 -8.13
CA GLN A 102 -10.72 -18.16 -9.05
C GLN A 102 -11.41 -19.49 -9.40
N LEU A 103 -11.89 -20.23 -8.39
CA LEU A 103 -12.48 -21.55 -8.59
C LEU A 103 -13.82 -21.50 -9.32
N ASN A 104 -14.62 -20.45 -9.16
CA ASN A 104 -15.95 -20.37 -9.75
C ASN A 104 -16.01 -19.54 -11.05
N TRP A 105 -15.11 -18.57 -11.22
CA TRP A 105 -15.15 -17.60 -12.31
C TRP A 105 -13.81 -17.36 -12.99
N GLY A 106 -12.76 -18.11 -12.64
CA GLY A 106 -11.46 -18.00 -13.30
C GLY A 106 -11.56 -18.30 -14.80
N LEU A 107 -11.10 -17.37 -15.63
CA LEU A 107 -11.20 -17.46 -17.09
C LEU A 107 -10.18 -18.42 -17.72
N PHE A 108 -9.03 -18.57 -17.07
CA PHE A 108 -7.90 -19.38 -17.56
C PHE A 108 -7.43 -20.35 -16.49
N GLU A 109 -6.94 -21.52 -16.95
CA GLU A 109 -6.18 -22.44 -16.10
C GLU A 109 -4.71 -22.04 -16.12
N ILE A 110 -4.22 -21.47 -15.02
CA ILE A 110 -2.86 -20.92 -14.91
C ILE A 110 -1.95 -21.93 -14.18
N ASP A 111 -0.93 -22.42 -14.88
CA ASP A 111 0.10 -23.24 -14.26
C ASP A 111 1.25 -22.39 -13.72
N MET A 112 1.30 -22.20 -12.39
CA MET A 112 2.35 -21.44 -11.70
C MET A 112 3.73 -22.17 -11.68
N LYS A 113 3.84 -23.39 -12.20
CA LYS A 113 5.15 -24.02 -12.48
C LYS A 113 5.86 -23.37 -13.67
N ASN A 114 5.12 -22.71 -14.56
CA ASN A 114 5.68 -21.93 -15.64
C ASN A 114 6.20 -20.57 -15.10
N PRO A 115 7.52 -20.29 -15.15
CA PRO A 115 8.09 -19.03 -14.63
C PRO A 115 7.57 -17.78 -15.36
N LEU A 116 7.10 -17.90 -16.60
CA LEU A 116 6.50 -16.78 -17.34
C LEU A 116 5.22 -16.28 -16.64
N MET A 117 4.43 -17.16 -16.02
CA MET A 117 3.20 -16.77 -15.32
C MET A 117 3.49 -15.89 -14.09
N TRP A 118 4.64 -16.06 -13.44
CA TRP A 118 5.07 -15.18 -12.35
C TRP A 118 5.41 -13.77 -12.86
N ILE A 119 6.07 -13.68 -14.00
CA ILE A 119 6.39 -12.38 -14.63
C ILE A 119 5.11 -11.67 -15.02
N ILE A 120 4.18 -12.38 -15.67
CA ILE A 120 2.88 -11.83 -16.07
C ILE A 120 2.09 -11.38 -14.82
N LEU A 121 2.01 -12.21 -13.78
CA LEU A 121 1.31 -11.87 -12.54
C LEU A 121 1.92 -10.63 -11.87
N LEU A 122 3.26 -10.54 -11.81
CA LEU A 122 3.94 -9.38 -11.22
C LEU A 122 3.62 -8.10 -12.01
N ILE A 123 3.64 -8.16 -13.34
CA ILE A 123 3.30 -7.02 -14.21
C ILE A 123 1.85 -6.58 -14.00
N ILE A 124 0.91 -7.54 -13.95
CA ILE A 124 -0.51 -7.24 -13.70
C ILE A 124 -0.69 -6.67 -12.30
N ASN A 125 -0.06 -7.24 -11.28
CA ASN A 125 -0.17 -6.76 -9.90
C ASN A 125 0.36 -5.33 -9.77
N ASP A 126 1.50 -5.04 -10.40
CA ASP A 126 2.09 -3.70 -10.41
C ASP A 126 1.22 -2.68 -11.19
N LEU A 127 0.59 -3.10 -12.28
CA LEU A 127 -0.40 -2.27 -12.97
C LEU A 127 -1.62 -2.01 -12.08
N MET A 128 -2.14 -3.01 -11.37
CA MET A 128 -3.24 -2.82 -10.42
C MET A 128 -2.85 -1.88 -9.28
N PHE A 129 -1.60 -1.97 -8.80
CA PHE A 129 -1.07 -1.02 -7.83
C PHE A 129 -1.08 0.41 -8.40
N TYR A 130 -0.56 0.63 -9.61
CA TYR A 130 -0.58 1.94 -10.27
C TYR A 130 -2.01 2.47 -10.41
N LEU A 131 -2.95 1.68 -10.90
CA LEU A 131 -4.34 2.09 -11.11
C LEU A 131 -5.04 2.44 -9.78
N PHE A 132 -4.83 1.64 -8.74
CA PHE A 132 -5.37 1.94 -7.41
C PHE A 132 -4.74 3.21 -6.82
N HIS A 133 -3.44 3.39 -6.99
CA HIS A 133 -2.71 4.56 -6.54
C HIS A 133 -3.16 5.82 -7.29
N TRP A 134 -3.35 5.70 -8.60
CA TRP A 134 -3.96 6.74 -9.42
C TRP A 134 -5.37 7.09 -8.92
N LEU A 135 -6.20 6.10 -8.62
CA LEU A 135 -7.54 6.30 -8.06
C LEU A 135 -7.46 7.00 -6.69
N ALA A 136 -6.49 6.64 -5.86
CA ALA A 136 -6.27 7.27 -4.55
C ALA A 136 -5.94 8.77 -4.66
N HIS A 137 -5.31 9.19 -5.74
CA HIS A 137 -5.01 10.59 -6.02
C HIS A 137 -6.09 11.32 -6.85
N ASN A 138 -7.06 10.60 -7.43
CA ASN A 138 -8.09 11.19 -8.30
C ASN A 138 -9.50 11.14 -7.74
N SER A 139 -9.71 10.46 -6.61
CA SER A 139 -11.02 10.38 -5.94
C SER A 139 -10.86 10.69 -4.46
N ARG A 140 -11.66 11.64 -3.97
CA ARG A 140 -11.59 12.14 -2.59
C ARG A 140 -11.76 11.04 -1.55
N PHE A 141 -12.65 10.07 -1.77
CA PHE A 141 -12.82 8.93 -0.89
C PHE A 141 -11.54 8.08 -0.78
N PHE A 142 -10.92 7.77 -1.92
CA PHE A 142 -9.68 7.00 -1.95
C PHE A 142 -8.49 7.81 -1.46
N TRP A 143 -8.51 9.14 -1.67
CA TRP A 143 -7.56 10.05 -1.05
C TRP A 143 -7.65 10.04 0.48
N ALA A 144 -8.86 9.99 1.05
CA ALA A 144 -9.05 9.87 2.50
C ALA A 144 -8.39 8.60 3.08
N LEU A 145 -8.29 7.53 2.28
CA LEU A 145 -7.57 6.31 2.63
C LEU A 145 -6.04 6.43 2.44
N HIS A 146 -5.57 7.42 1.67
CA HIS A 146 -4.17 7.56 1.27
C HIS A 146 -3.49 8.82 1.82
N SER A 147 -4.25 9.87 2.14
CA SER A 147 -3.74 11.16 2.64
C SER A 147 -2.86 11.03 3.88
N ALA A 148 -3.15 10.07 4.77
CA ALA A 148 -2.32 9.79 5.93
C ALA A 148 -0.87 9.45 5.53
N HIS A 149 -0.66 8.74 4.40
CA HIS A 149 0.65 8.38 3.88
C HIS A 149 1.43 9.62 3.42
N HIS A 150 0.78 10.58 2.76
CA HIS A 150 1.40 11.81 2.28
C HIS A 150 1.56 12.91 3.32
N ASN A 151 0.92 12.82 4.48
CA ASN A 151 0.89 13.91 5.46
C ASN A 151 2.20 14.15 6.22
N SER A 152 3.20 13.25 6.14
CA SER A 152 4.49 13.47 6.80
C SER A 152 5.29 14.58 6.12
N ARG A 153 5.88 15.46 6.92
CA ARG A 153 6.86 16.47 6.45
C ARG A 153 8.29 15.93 6.38
N TYR A 154 8.47 14.69 6.75
CA TYR A 154 9.74 13.97 6.69
C TYR A 154 9.62 12.85 5.68
N TYR A 155 10.73 12.45 5.10
CA TYR A 155 10.77 11.36 4.15
C TYR A 155 11.87 10.38 4.53
N ASN A 156 11.45 9.19 5.00
CA ASN A 156 12.31 8.15 5.54
C ASN A 156 11.57 6.82 5.54
N PHE A 157 12.24 5.71 5.89
CA PHE A 157 11.63 4.38 5.86
C PHE A 157 10.38 4.22 6.75
N THR A 158 10.19 5.03 7.79
CA THR A 158 8.95 4.93 8.58
C THR A 158 7.73 5.48 7.84
N VAL A 159 7.92 6.35 6.85
CA VAL A 159 6.83 6.84 6.00
C VAL A 159 6.28 5.72 5.10
N ALA A 160 7.12 4.76 4.69
CA ALA A 160 6.67 3.61 3.90
C ALA A 160 5.58 2.78 4.60
N ILE A 161 5.64 2.66 5.92
CA ILE A 161 4.66 1.91 6.71
C ILE A 161 3.49 2.76 7.20
N ARG A 162 3.54 4.09 6.99
CA ARG A 162 2.49 5.03 7.35
C ARG A 162 1.31 4.89 6.40
N GLY A 163 0.28 4.18 6.79
CA GLY A 163 -0.92 3.98 5.98
C GLY A 163 -2.20 4.19 6.79
N ASN A 164 -3.31 4.41 6.10
CA ASN A 164 -4.61 4.34 6.74
C ASN A 164 -5.03 2.88 6.88
N PHE A 165 -5.35 2.45 8.09
CA PHE A 165 -5.71 1.07 8.41
C PHE A 165 -6.99 0.59 7.67
N LEU A 166 -7.85 1.51 7.20
CA LEU A 166 -9.04 1.18 6.40
C LEU A 166 -8.71 0.87 4.93
N LEU A 167 -7.52 1.24 4.44
CA LEU A 167 -7.14 1.09 3.02
C LEU A 167 -7.36 -0.33 2.51
N GLN A 168 -7.02 -1.33 3.32
CA GLN A 168 -7.07 -2.74 2.91
C GLN A 168 -8.49 -3.23 2.60
N LEU A 169 -9.51 -2.65 3.25
CA LEU A 169 -10.91 -2.98 2.98
C LEU A 169 -11.35 -2.59 1.56
N PHE A 170 -10.76 -1.52 1.02
CA PHE A 170 -11.15 -0.94 -0.26
C PHE A 170 -10.17 -1.27 -1.39
N LYS A 171 -8.95 -1.68 -1.06
CA LYS A 171 -7.96 -2.19 -2.03
C LYS A 171 -8.41 -3.51 -2.63
N PHE A 172 -8.82 -4.44 -1.79
CA PHE A 172 -9.18 -5.80 -2.16
C PHE A 172 -10.11 -5.94 -3.39
N PRO A 173 -11.22 -5.17 -3.54
CA PRO A 173 -12.09 -5.28 -4.71
C PRO A 173 -11.40 -4.99 -6.05
N VAL A 174 -10.36 -4.16 -6.06
CA VAL A 174 -9.60 -3.83 -7.28
C VAL A 174 -8.73 -5.02 -7.71
N TRP A 175 -8.17 -5.77 -6.75
CA TRP A 175 -7.32 -6.94 -6.99
C TRP A 175 -8.09 -8.17 -7.49
N ILE A 176 -9.43 -8.16 -7.46
CA ILE A 176 -10.30 -9.28 -7.89
C ILE A 176 -10.11 -9.65 -9.38
N VAL A 177 -9.58 -8.75 -10.17
CA VAL A 177 -9.24 -9.00 -11.60
C VAL A 177 -8.27 -10.17 -11.74
N MET A 178 -7.32 -10.33 -10.82
CA MET A 178 -6.31 -11.39 -10.92
C MET A 178 -6.87 -12.81 -10.71
N PRO A 179 -7.69 -13.10 -9.68
CA PRO A 179 -8.32 -14.40 -9.58
C PRO A 179 -9.38 -14.63 -10.68
N LEU A 180 -10.03 -13.58 -11.20
CA LEU A 180 -10.88 -13.71 -12.40
C LEU A 180 -10.07 -14.12 -13.65
N LEU A 181 -8.83 -13.69 -13.78
CA LEU A 181 -7.94 -14.17 -14.83
C LEU A 181 -7.47 -15.62 -14.59
N GLY A 182 -7.69 -16.20 -13.40
CA GLY A 182 -7.35 -17.58 -13.07
C GLY A 182 -6.08 -17.72 -12.22
N PHE A 183 -5.45 -16.62 -11.79
CA PHE A 183 -4.30 -16.70 -10.89
C PHE A 183 -4.72 -17.16 -9.49
N PRO A 184 -3.99 -18.10 -8.86
CA PRO A 184 -4.34 -18.62 -7.54
C PRO A 184 -4.08 -17.58 -6.44
N ALA A 185 -4.95 -17.55 -5.43
CA ALA A 185 -4.92 -16.60 -4.33
C ALA A 185 -3.55 -16.45 -3.67
N TRP A 186 -2.85 -17.58 -3.42
CA TRP A 186 -1.54 -17.57 -2.78
C TRP A 186 -0.47 -16.86 -3.63
N ALA A 187 -0.50 -17.01 -4.96
CA ALA A 187 0.46 -16.36 -5.85
C ALA A 187 0.19 -14.85 -5.95
N ILE A 188 -1.07 -14.44 -5.97
CA ILE A 188 -1.49 -13.03 -5.94
C ILE A 188 -0.96 -12.36 -4.66
N LEU A 189 -1.20 -12.96 -3.48
CA LEU A 189 -0.75 -12.40 -2.21
C LEU A 189 0.78 -12.37 -2.07
N LEU A 190 1.47 -13.33 -2.66
CA LEU A 190 2.94 -13.33 -2.68
C LEU A 190 3.49 -12.19 -3.56
N THR A 191 2.96 -12.03 -4.78
CA THR A 191 3.40 -10.93 -5.67
C THR A 191 3.00 -9.56 -5.12
N ASP A 192 1.85 -9.43 -4.46
CA ASP A 192 1.47 -8.22 -3.74
C ASP A 192 2.47 -7.89 -2.62
N SER A 193 2.93 -8.89 -1.89
CA SER A 193 3.97 -8.72 -0.86
C SER A 193 5.30 -8.25 -1.46
N ILE A 194 5.67 -8.72 -2.66
CA ILE A 194 6.87 -8.25 -3.39
C ILE A 194 6.73 -6.76 -3.76
N VAL A 195 5.56 -6.34 -4.27
CA VAL A 195 5.30 -4.93 -4.59
C VAL A 195 5.40 -4.06 -3.34
N TYR A 196 4.81 -4.47 -2.20
CA TYR A 196 4.92 -3.71 -0.95
C TYR A 196 6.34 -3.66 -0.39
N PHE A 197 7.10 -4.75 -0.48
CA PHE A 197 8.50 -4.75 -0.09
C PHE A 197 9.32 -3.79 -0.95
N TYR A 198 9.03 -3.76 -2.25
CA TYR A 198 9.64 -2.80 -3.16
C TYR A 198 9.26 -1.36 -2.77
N GLN A 199 8.00 -1.10 -2.46
CA GLN A 199 7.54 0.21 -2.01
C GLN A 199 8.19 0.66 -0.69
N PHE A 200 8.58 -0.25 0.18
CA PHE A 200 9.29 0.12 1.40
C PHE A 200 10.65 0.76 1.09
N TRP A 201 11.47 0.14 0.26
CA TRP A 201 12.84 0.61 0.04
C TRP A 201 12.91 1.93 -0.75
N VAL A 202 11.91 2.30 -1.52
CA VAL A 202 11.91 3.58 -2.24
C VAL A 202 11.70 4.79 -1.33
N HIS A 203 11.24 4.58 -0.08
CA HIS A 203 10.98 5.65 0.88
C HIS A 203 12.23 6.06 1.67
N THR A 204 13.26 6.54 0.99
CA THR A 204 14.48 7.03 1.64
C THR A 204 15.08 8.24 0.92
N ASN A 205 15.68 9.13 1.71
CA ASN A 205 16.52 10.23 1.21
C ASN A 205 18.00 9.85 1.07
N LEU A 206 18.41 8.65 1.50
CA LEU A 206 19.81 8.24 1.46
C LEU A 206 20.29 7.87 0.06
N ILE A 207 19.38 7.46 -0.83
CA ILE A 207 19.71 6.98 -2.17
C ILE A 207 19.45 8.09 -3.17
N GLY A 208 20.50 8.48 -3.90
CA GLY A 208 20.43 9.46 -4.99
C GLY A 208 19.89 8.85 -6.28
N SER A 209 20.34 9.38 -7.41
CA SER A 209 19.99 8.88 -8.74
C SER A 209 20.60 7.49 -8.97
N LEU A 210 19.78 6.60 -9.54
CA LEU A 210 20.20 5.27 -10.01
C LEU A 210 20.44 5.23 -11.52
N GLY A 211 20.55 6.41 -12.15
CA GLY A 211 20.86 6.55 -13.57
C GLY A 211 19.81 5.91 -14.48
N PRO A 212 20.21 5.06 -15.45
CA PRO A 212 19.27 4.49 -16.42
C PRO A 212 18.13 3.66 -15.83
N LEU A 213 18.26 3.15 -14.60
CA LEU A 213 17.19 2.40 -13.94
C LEU A 213 15.94 3.28 -13.69
N GLU A 214 16.11 4.60 -13.58
CA GLU A 214 15.00 5.54 -13.38
C GLU A 214 14.06 5.68 -14.59
N TYR A 215 14.45 5.15 -15.75
CA TYR A 215 13.56 5.09 -16.92
C TYR A 215 12.54 3.95 -16.82
N ILE A 216 12.87 2.90 -16.07
CA ILE A 216 12.05 1.67 -16.01
C ILE A 216 11.47 1.47 -14.61
N LEU A 217 12.26 1.73 -13.56
CA LEU A 217 11.90 1.45 -12.18
C LEU A 217 11.46 2.69 -11.41
N GLN A 218 10.52 2.52 -10.51
CA GLN A 218 10.23 3.48 -9.46
C GLN A 218 11.41 3.48 -8.48
N THR A 219 12.21 4.54 -8.51
CA THR A 219 13.39 4.69 -7.65
C THR A 219 13.09 5.59 -6.46
N PRO A 220 13.94 5.63 -5.42
CA PRO A 220 13.78 6.60 -4.34
C PRO A 220 13.73 8.05 -4.84
N ARG A 221 14.50 8.40 -5.91
CA ARG A 221 14.44 9.74 -6.51
C ARG A 221 13.05 10.02 -7.12
N ASN A 222 12.52 9.11 -7.91
CA ASN A 222 11.20 9.27 -8.54
C ASN A 222 10.08 9.31 -7.48
N HIS A 223 10.17 8.49 -6.42
CA HIS A 223 9.14 8.41 -5.39
C HIS A 223 9.18 9.59 -4.42
N ARG A 224 10.34 10.25 -4.22
CA ARG A 224 10.41 11.53 -3.51
C ARG A 224 9.56 12.60 -4.18
N VAL A 225 9.62 12.68 -5.51
CA VAL A 225 8.77 13.62 -6.29
C VAL A 225 7.28 13.33 -6.06
N HIS A 226 6.91 12.05 -5.98
CA HIS A 226 5.54 11.65 -5.67
C HIS A 226 5.03 12.18 -4.31
N HIS A 227 5.91 12.25 -3.31
CA HIS A 227 5.61 12.78 -1.98
C HIS A 227 5.76 14.29 -1.83
N SER A 228 5.98 15.02 -2.93
CA SER A 228 6.10 16.48 -2.91
C SER A 228 4.76 17.17 -2.62
N GLU A 229 4.82 18.29 -1.87
CA GLU A 229 3.68 19.21 -1.69
C GLU A 229 3.58 20.29 -2.77
N ASN A 230 4.56 20.37 -3.70
CA ASN A 230 4.59 21.37 -4.75
C ASN A 230 3.50 21.12 -5.80
N ALA A 231 2.75 22.14 -6.17
CA ALA A 231 1.56 22.04 -7.04
C ALA A 231 1.83 21.33 -8.39
N HIS A 232 2.99 21.54 -9.02
CA HIS A 232 3.33 20.94 -10.30
C HIS A 232 3.79 19.48 -10.23
N GLU A 233 4.04 18.97 -9.04
CA GLU A 233 4.53 17.62 -8.76
C GLU A 233 3.42 16.73 -8.17
N LEU A 234 2.28 17.32 -7.76
CA LEU A 234 1.15 16.59 -7.25
C LEU A 234 0.64 15.58 -8.28
N ASP A 235 0.25 14.41 -7.77
CA ASP A 235 -0.34 13.31 -8.56
C ASP A 235 0.59 12.76 -9.66
N LYS A 236 1.90 12.84 -9.44
CA LYS A 236 2.93 12.31 -10.34
C LYS A 236 3.66 11.12 -9.73
N ASN A 237 4.29 10.31 -10.60
CA ASN A 237 5.17 9.20 -10.25
C ASN A 237 4.48 8.15 -9.34
N LEU A 238 3.31 7.69 -9.75
CA LEU A 238 2.39 6.81 -9.01
C LEU A 238 2.78 5.31 -9.08
N GLY A 239 3.77 4.95 -9.89
CA GLY A 239 4.18 3.56 -10.15
C GLY A 239 4.52 2.78 -8.89
N GLY A 240 4.29 1.47 -8.93
CA GLY A 240 4.72 0.53 -7.90
C GLY A 240 6.21 0.17 -8.05
N ILE A 241 6.50 -0.92 -8.75
CA ILE A 241 7.87 -1.31 -9.13
C ILE A 241 8.30 -0.55 -10.38
N PHE A 242 7.38 -0.40 -11.34
CA PHE A 242 7.70 0.16 -12.66
C PHE A 242 7.15 1.59 -12.80
N ILE A 243 8.05 2.54 -13.10
CA ILE A 243 7.72 3.93 -13.50
C ILE A 243 7.20 3.99 -14.95
N VAL A 244 7.25 2.89 -15.67
CA VAL A 244 6.78 2.78 -17.05
C VAL A 244 5.30 3.15 -17.19
N TRP A 245 4.48 2.84 -16.19
CA TRP A 245 3.06 3.21 -16.18
C TRP A 245 2.88 4.72 -16.18
N ASP A 246 3.65 5.44 -15.39
CA ASP A 246 3.60 6.91 -15.36
C ASP A 246 4.00 7.53 -16.68
N ARG A 247 4.99 6.96 -17.35
CA ARG A 247 5.39 7.41 -18.70
C ARG A 247 4.32 7.11 -19.73
N LEU A 248 3.68 5.93 -19.64
CA LEU A 248 2.62 5.51 -20.56
C LEU A 248 1.35 6.36 -20.40
N PHE A 249 0.96 6.67 -19.15
CA PHE A 249 -0.28 7.37 -18.85
C PHE A 249 -0.10 8.88 -18.60
N GLY A 250 1.13 9.42 -18.75
CA GLY A 250 1.40 10.85 -18.68
C GLY A 250 1.45 11.45 -17.27
N THR A 251 1.65 10.60 -16.25
CA THR A 251 1.81 11.01 -14.85
C THR A 251 3.27 11.09 -14.41
N PHE A 252 4.24 10.92 -15.31
CA PHE A 252 5.66 11.04 -15.01
C PHE A 252 6.11 12.49 -14.94
N THR A 253 6.98 12.82 -13.96
CA THR A 253 7.74 14.07 -13.90
C THR A 253 9.08 13.87 -13.20
N GLU A 254 10.06 14.72 -13.56
CA GLU A 254 11.37 14.82 -12.91
C GLU A 254 11.53 16.23 -12.34
N VAL A 255 12.31 16.34 -11.26
CA VAL A 255 12.66 17.62 -10.66
C VAL A 255 14.13 17.64 -10.25
N ASP A 256 14.72 18.84 -10.29
CA ASP A 256 16.14 19.07 -9.95
C ASP A 256 16.32 19.99 -8.73
N HIS A 257 15.25 20.24 -7.97
CA HIS A 257 15.27 21.04 -6.76
C HIS A 257 15.05 20.19 -5.51
N GLU A 258 15.27 20.77 -4.35
CA GLU A 258 14.96 20.15 -3.06
C GLU A 258 13.44 20.04 -2.90
N ILE A 259 12.98 18.86 -2.50
CA ILE A 259 11.56 18.53 -2.37
C ILE A 259 11.07 18.87 -0.97
N ALA A 260 10.00 19.66 -0.89
CA ALA A 260 9.22 19.84 0.33
C ALA A 260 8.16 18.72 0.42
N TYR A 261 8.12 18.02 1.56
CA TYR A 261 7.22 16.89 1.78
C TYR A 261 5.98 17.29 2.57
N GLY A 262 4.88 16.61 2.31
CA GLY A 262 3.61 16.83 3.00
C GLY A 262 2.44 16.88 2.05
N ILE A 263 1.31 17.36 2.57
CA ILE A 263 0.13 17.68 1.77
C ILE A 263 -0.06 19.20 1.72
N PRO A 264 -0.59 19.75 0.62
CA PRO A 264 -0.97 21.15 0.59
C PRO A 264 -1.93 21.47 1.75
N ASN A 265 -1.67 22.54 2.50
CA ASN A 265 -2.39 22.89 3.71
C ASN A 265 -2.25 21.83 4.82
N ASN A 266 -1.03 21.53 5.17
CA ASN A 266 -0.69 20.57 6.23
C ASN A 266 -1.58 20.71 7.48
N LEU A 267 -1.89 19.56 8.09
CA LEU A 267 -2.76 19.50 9.27
C LEU A 267 -2.14 20.20 10.47
N ASP A 268 -2.93 21.00 11.18
CA ASP A 268 -2.52 21.65 12.43
C ASP A 268 -2.21 20.62 13.54
N LYS A 269 -2.97 19.52 13.56
CA LYS A 269 -2.81 18.43 14.52
C LYS A 269 -2.20 17.21 13.87
N GLN A 270 -1.09 16.77 14.42
CA GLN A 270 -0.33 15.59 13.97
C GLN A 270 -0.47 14.45 15.00
N ASP A 271 -1.71 14.11 15.39
CA ASP A 271 -1.96 12.88 16.15
C ASP A 271 -2.51 11.78 15.25
N VAL A 272 -2.31 10.51 15.66
CA VAL A 272 -2.61 9.32 14.87
C VAL A 272 -4.06 9.31 14.34
N TRP A 273 -5.04 9.62 15.23
CA TRP A 273 -6.45 9.63 14.86
C TRP A 273 -6.80 10.77 13.92
N HIS A 274 -6.26 11.98 14.19
CA HIS A 274 -6.52 13.12 13.32
C HIS A 274 -5.97 12.87 11.92
N VAL A 275 -4.73 12.41 11.83
CA VAL A 275 -4.08 12.08 10.55
C VAL A 275 -4.85 11.01 9.77
N ALA A 276 -5.36 9.97 10.45
CA ALA A 276 -6.11 8.90 9.77
C ALA A 276 -7.52 9.31 9.32
N MET A 277 -8.18 10.23 10.04
CA MET A 277 -9.62 10.44 9.91
C MET A 277 -10.03 11.86 9.47
N HIS A 278 -9.09 12.80 9.29
CA HIS A 278 -9.43 14.20 8.97
C HIS A 278 -10.25 14.32 7.68
N GLU A 279 -9.79 13.69 6.60
CA GLU A 279 -10.46 13.78 5.29
C GLU A 279 -11.84 13.11 5.30
N PHE A 280 -12.02 12.02 6.08
CA PHE A 280 -13.36 11.41 6.26
C PHE A 280 -14.31 12.34 6.99
N LYS A 281 -13.82 13.10 7.99
CA LYS A 281 -14.62 14.11 8.68
C LYS A 281 -15.01 15.24 7.75
N ASP A 282 -14.09 15.68 6.90
CA ASP A 282 -14.33 16.73 5.91
C ASP A 282 -15.31 16.26 4.84
N ILE A 283 -15.20 15.03 4.36
CA ILE A 283 -16.18 14.40 3.46
C ILE A 283 -17.56 14.39 4.10
N TRP A 284 -17.64 13.94 5.35
CA TRP A 284 -18.92 13.90 6.08
C TRP A 284 -19.54 15.28 6.24
N HIS A 285 -18.74 16.27 6.65
CA HIS A 285 -19.20 17.65 6.79
C HIS A 285 -19.74 18.21 5.46
N ASP A 286 -19.00 18.05 4.34
CA ASP A 286 -19.41 18.53 3.03
C ASP A 286 -20.66 17.79 2.53
N LEU A 287 -20.74 16.47 2.80
CA LEU A 287 -21.91 15.67 2.46
C LEU A 287 -23.18 16.18 3.15
N MET A 288 -23.08 16.49 4.44
CA MET A 288 -24.20 17.02 5.23
C MET A 288 -24.65 18.43 4.78
N GLN A 289 -23.75 19.19 4.14
CA GLN A 289 -24.07 20.51 3.57
C GLN A 289 -24.53 20.43 2.10
N SER A 290 -24.45 19.27 1.48
CA SER A 290 -24.77 19.05 0.08
C SER A 290 -26.27 19.19 -0.16
N ARG A 291 -26.65 19.99 -1.17
CA ARG A 291 -28.06 20.35 -1.47
C ARG A 291 -28.68 19.57 -2.62
N ASN A 292 -27.88 18.78 -3.33
CA ASN A 292 -28.34 17.97 -4.47
C ASN A 292 -27.43 16.76 -4.70
N PRO A 293 -27.89 15.74 -5.44
CA PRO A 293 -27.12 14.51 -5.66
C PRO A 293 -25.73 14.71 -6.31
N LYS A 294 -25.57 15.70 -7.18
CA LYS A 294 -24.26 16.02 -7.80
C LYS A 294 -23.28 16.55 -6.77
N MET A 295 -23.73 17.42 -5.85
CA MET A 295 -22.87 17.88 -4.76
C MET A 295 -22.52 16.75 -3.80
N MET A 296 -23.49 15.88 -3.45
CA MET A 296 -23.23 14.69 -2.62
C MET A 296 -22.18 13.78 -3.26
N TRP A 297 -22.34 13.48 -4.53
CA TRP A 297 -21.36 12.68 -5.30
C TRP A 297 -19.97 13.33 -5.28
N ASN A 298 -19.87 14.61 -5.58
CA ASN A 298 -18.60 15.34 -5.60
C ASN A 298 -17.95 15.45 -4.22
N SER A 299 -18.74 15.52 -3.14
CA SER A 299 -18.22 15.53 -1.77
C SER A 299 -17.50 14.24 -1.42
N VAL A 300 -17.94 13.10 -1.99
CA VAL A 300 -17.37 11.77 -1.71
C VAL A 300 -16.37 11.34 -2.76
N PHE A 301 -16.73 11.42 -4.05
CA PHE A 301 -15.96 10.84 -5.16
C PHE A 301 -15.36 11.89 -6.11
N GLY A 302 -15.57 13.17 -5.87
CA GLY A 302 -14.91 14.23 -6.63
C GLY A 302 -13.39 14.25 -6.41
N TYR A 303 -12.72 15.20 -7.03
CA TYR A 303 -11.28 15.36 -6.83
C TYR A 303 -10.94 15.74 -5.39
N PRO A 304 -9.76 15.32 -4.88
CA PRO A 304 -9.26 15.77 -3.58
C PRO A 304 -9.22 17.30 -3.45
N PRO A 305 -9.42 17.85 -2.22
CA PRO A 305 -9.56 19.30 -2.02
C PRO A 305 -8.37 20.13 -2.47
N TYR A 306 -7.14 19.58 -2.40
CA TYR A 306 -5.93 20.29 -2.81
C TYR A 306 -5.89 20.64 -4.32
N ARG A 307 -6.66 19.92 -5.17
CA ARG A 307 -6.78 20.24 -6.60
C ARG A 307 -7.62 21.51 -6.89
N LYS A 308 -8.33 22.04 -5.91
CA LYS A 308 -9.10 23.28 -6.09
C LYS A 308 -8.19 24.52 -6.12
N PHE A 309 -6.92 24.37 -5.80
CA PHE A 309 -5.94 25.45 -5.72
C PHE A 309 -4.92 25.42 -6.87
N ASN A 310 -5.09 24.52 -7.84
CA ASN A 310 -4.25 24.39 -9.05
C ASN A 310 -4.98 24.88 -10.29
#